data_ca463afdcc1a3bd5eba721f0c7394283
#
_entry.id   ca463afdcc1a3bd5eba721f0c7394283
#
_cell.length_a   1.000
_cell.length_b   1.000
_cell.length_c   1.000
_cell.angle_alpha   90.00
_cell.angle_beta   90.00
_cell.angle_gamma   90.00
#
_symmetry.space_group_name_H-M   'P 1'
#
loop_
_entity.id
_entity.type
_entity.pdbx_description
1 polymer ?
#
loop_
_entity_poly.entity_id
_entity_poly.type
_entity_poly.pdbx_seq_one_letter_code
_entity_poly.pdbx_strand_id
1 'polypeptide(L)'
;MYSEKVIDHFSNPRNVGEIENADGVGTVGNSKCGDIMRMYLKVDDNGVITDCKFKTFGCGADIATRSMATEMIKGKTLKEALKLTNKAVAEALDGLPPVKMHCSLLAEEAVKAAVEDYMKKHPEAVI
;
A
#
# COMPACT_ATOMS: atom_id res chain seq x y z
N MET A 1 10.45 -19.27 6.48
CA MET A 1 11.40 -18.75 5.48
C MET A 1 10.67 -17.85 4.49
N TYR A 2 11.32 -16.78 4.05
CA TYR A 2 10.73 -15.84 3.10
C TYR A 2 11.02 -16.28 1.67
N SER A 3 10.04 -16.04 0.77
CA SER A 3 10.22 -16.30 -0.67
C SER A 3 11.25 -15.34 -1.28
N GLU A 4 11.71 -15.68 -2.48
CA GLU A 4 12.63 -14.80 -3.22
C GLU A 4 12.00 -13.44 -3.49
N LYS A 5 10.69 -13.41 -3.74
CA LYS A 5 9.97 -12.15 -3.98
C LYS A 5 9.95 -11.26 -2.74
N VAL A 6 9.76 -11.84 -1.56
CA VAL A 6 9.82 -11.09 -0.29
C VAL A 6 11.23 -10.49 -0.12
N ILE A 7 12.24 -11.31 -0.32
CA ILE A 7 13.63 -10.85 -0.18
C ILE A 7 13.94 -9.75 -1.20
N ASP A 8 13.48 -9.91 -2.44
CA ASP A 8 13.68 -8.91 -3.48
C ASP A 8 13.03 -7.58 -3.12
N HIS A 9 11.76 -7.60 -2.70
CA HIS A 9 11.06 -6.37 -2.30
C HIS A 9 11.64 -5.75 -1.04
N PHE A 10 12.18 -6.56 -0.15
CA PHE A 10 12.87 -6.05 1.03
C PHE A 10 14.19 -5.38 0.68
N SER A 11 14.98 -6.03 -0.22
CA SER A 11 16.29 -5.53 -0.60
C SER A 11 16.20 -4.33 -1.56
N ASN A 12 15.19 -4.32 -2.41
CA ASN A 12 14.97 -3.26 -3.41
C ASN A 12 13.51 -2.83 -3.38
N PRO A 13 13.07 -2.18 -2.29
CA PRO A 13 11.66 -1.78 -2.18
C PRO A 13 11.29 -0.79 -3.27
N ARG A 14 10.10 -0.99 -3.84
CA ARG A 14 9.55 -0.14 -4.89
C ARG A 14 8.65 0.91 -4.27
N ASN A 15 8.61 2.08 -4.93
CA ASN A 15 7.66 3.13 -4.55
C ASN A 15 7.84 3.66 -3.13
N VAL A 16 9.05 3.61 -2.59
CA VAL A 16 9.36 4.19 -1.28
C VAL A 16 9.56 5.69 -1.44
N GLY A 17 8.93 6.46 -0.58
CA GLY A 17 9.10 7.91 -0.57
C GLY A 17 7.81 8.65 -0.36
N GLU A 18 7.80 9.92 -0.74
CA GLU A 18 6.66 10.81 -0.63
C GLU A 18 6.28 11.33 -2.00
N ILE A 19 5.01 11.71 -2.16
CA ILE A 19 4.54 12.45 -3.34
C ILE A 19 4.17 13.84 -2.86
N GLU A 20 4.87 14.83 -3.36
CA GLU A 20 4.52 16.23 -3.13
C GLU A 20 3.21 16.51 -3.87
N ASN A 21 2.27 17.16 -3.20
CA ASN A 21 0.93 17.40 -3.75
C ASN A 21 0.15 16.12 -4.05
N ALA A 22 0.30 15.10 -3.21
CA ALA A 22 -0.46 13.86 -3.36
C ALA A 22 -1.96 14.14 -3.34
N ASP A 23 -2.72 13.41 -4.15
CA ASP A 23 -4.18 13.55 -4.22
C ASP A 23 -4.86 12.84 -3.05
N GLY A 24 -4.25 11.79 -2.52
CA GLY A 24 -4.74 11.11 -1.34
C GLY A 24 -3.59 10.64 -0.48
N VAL A 25 -3.74 10.76 0.85
CA VAL A 25 -2.74 10.32 1.81
C VAL A 25 -3.44 9.55 2.91
N GLY A 26 -3.00 8.33 3.17
CA GLY A 26 -3.52 7.53 4.26
C GLY A 26 -2.40 7.12 5.21
N THR A 27 -2.64 7.27 6.52
CA THR A 27 -1.70 6.83 7.53
C THR A 27 -2.40 5.83 8.44
N VAL A 28 -1.82 4.66 8.57
CA VAL A 28 -2.36 3.59 9.41
C VAL A 28 -1.25 2.97 10.24
N GLY A 29 -1.62 2.24 11.29
CA GLY A 29 -0.68 1.53 12.12
C GLY A 29 -0.80 1.91 13.58
N ASN A 30 0.13 1.37 14.38
CA ASN A 30 0.16 1.58 15.81
C ASN A 30 1.58 1.94 16.23
N SER A 31 1.76 3.19 16.68
CA SER A 31 3.07 3.67 17.08
C SER A 31 3.65 2.90 18.28
N LYS A 32 2.80 2.32 19.12
CA LYS A 32 3.25 1.50 20.25
C LYS A 32 3.94 0.23 19.78
N CYS A 33 3.51 -0.31 18.64
CA CYS A 33 4.12 -1.50 18.03
C CYS A 33 5.24 -1.14 17.06
N GLY A 34 5.46 0.15 16.80
CA GLY A 34 6.45 0.60 15.85
C GLY A 34 6.10 0.27 14.39
N ASP A 35 4.85 -0.08 14.13
CA ASP A 35 4.40 -0.49 12.81
C ASP A 35 3.45 0.56 12.25
N ILE A 36 4.00 1.47 11.45
CA ILE A 36 3.27 2.59 10.86
C ILE A 36 3.52 2.60 9.37
N MET A 37 2.45 2.87 8.60
CA MET A 37 2.55 3.03 7.17
C MET A 37 1.80 4.28 6.73
N ARG A 38 2.44 5.08 5.89
CA ARG A 38 1.81 6.22 5.22
C ARG A 38 1.87 5.98 3.72
N MET A 39 0.71 6.06 3.06
CA MET A 39 0.60 5.84 1.62
C MET A 39 0.18 7.13 0.93
N TYR A 40 0.83 7.43 -0.19
CA TYR A 40 0.55 8.61 -1.02
C TYR A 40 0.04 8.14 -2.37
N LEU A 41 -1.06 8.72 -2.84
CA LEU A 41 -1.64 8.40 -4.14
C LEU A 41 -1.67 9.63 -5.03
N LYS A 42 -1.36 9.43 -6.30
CA LYS A 42 -1.57 10.41 -7.35
C LYS A 42 -2.61 9.82 -8.29
N VAL A 43 -3.69 10.56 -8.53
CA VAL A 43 -4.86 10.06 -9.27
C VAL A 43 -5.15 10.99 -10.43
N ASP A 44 -5.44 10.43 -11.61
CA ASP A 44 -5.78 11.23 -12.79
C ASP A 44 -7.28 11.52 -12.85
N ASP A 45 -7.70 12.22 -13.90
CA ASP A 45 -9.09 12.63 -14.09
C ASP A 45 -10.04 11.45 -14.30
N ASN A 46 -9.51 10.29 -14.65
CA ASN A 46 -10.30 9.07 -14.88
C ASN A 46 -10.38 8.19 -13.63
N GLY A 47 -9.81 8.65 -12.51
CA GLY A 47 -9.81 7.88 -11.28
C GLY A 47 -8.77 6.76 -11.27
N VAL A 48 -7.76 6.85 -12.12
CA VAL A 48 -6.66 5.87 -12.19
C VAL A 48 -5.50 6.36 -11.34
N ILE A 49 -4.95 5.45 -10.53
CA ILE A 49 -3.77 5.74 -9.71
C ILE A 49 -2.55 5.76 -10.63
N THR A 50 -2.04 6.95 -10.92
CA THR A 50 -0.89 7.11 -11.82
C THR A 50 0.43 6.96 -11.11
N ASP A 51 0.45 7.21 -9.80
CA ASP A 51 1.64 7.00 -8.98
C ASP A 51 1.22 6.70 -7.55
N CYS A 52 2.05 5.95 -6.86
CA CYS A 52 1.79 5.53 -5.50
C CYS A 52 3.12 5.36 -4.79
N LYS A 53 3.27 5.96 -3.63
CA LYS A 53 4.48 5.83 -2.83
C LYS A 53 4.11 5.60 -1.38
N PHE A 54 5.06 5.11 -0.61
CA PHE A 54 4.80 4.84 0.81
C PHE A 54 6.04 5.09 1.65
N LYS A 55 5.78 5.35 2.93
CA LYS A 55 6.78 5.35 3.99
C LYS A 55 6.29 4.43 5.08
N THR A 56 7.19 3.67 5.67
CA THR A 56 6.82 2.73 6.71
C THR A 56 7.95 2.56 7.72
N PHE A 57 7.56 2.19 8.92
CA PHE A 57 8.47 1.70 9.95
C PHE A 57 8.00 0.29 10.31
N GLY A 58 8.91 -0.66 10.34
CA GLY A 58 8.58 -2.05 10.62
C GLY A 58 9.69 -2.99 10.17
N CYS A 59 9.40 -4.27 10.21
CA CYS A 59 10.37 -5.30 9.81
C CYS A 59 10.47 -5.41 8.29
N GLY A 60 11.40 -6.25 7.81
CA GLY A 60 11.59 -6.46 6.39
C GLY A 60 10.36 -7.00 5.67
N ALA A 61 9.59 -7.86 6.33
CA ALA A 61 8.34 -8.37 5.76
C ALA A 61 7.32 -7.24 5.60
N ASP A 62 7.29 -6.27 6.53
CA ASP A 62 6.41 -5.10 6.42
C ASP A 62 6.76 -4.28 5.19
N ILE A 63 8.03 -4.05 4.95
CA ILE A 63 8.49 -3.29 3.79
C ILE A 63 8.12 -4.04 2.51
N ALA A 64 8.34 -5.35 2.47
CA ALA A 64 8.05 -6.17 1.30
C ALA A 64 6.56 -6.19 0.96
N THR A 65 5.68 -6.34 1.96
CA THR A 65 4.24 -6.35 1.71
C THR A 65 3.75 -5.00 1.18
N ARG A 66 4.26 -3.92 1.72
CA ARG A 66 3.86 -2.58 1.28
C ARG A 66 4.41 -2.25 -0.09
N SER A 67 5.64 -2.65 -0.38
CA SER A 67 6.22 -2.50 -1.72
C SER A 67 5.37 -3.24 -2.76
N MET A 68 5.02 -4.50 -2.49
CA MET A 68 4.18 -5.27 -3.40
C MET A 68 2.79 -4.66 -3.54
N ALA A 69 2.17 -4.22 -2.44
CA ALA A 69 0.84 -3.61 -2.49
C ALA A 69 0.83 -2.37 -3.39
N THR A 70 1.85 -1.50 -3.29
CA THR A 70 1.92 -0.32 -4.14
C THR A 70 2.09 -0.68 -5.62
N GLU A 71 2.87 -1.72 -5.91
CA GLU A 71 3.01 -2.21 -7.29
C GLU A 71 1.69 -2.76 -7.83
N MET A 72 0.90 -3.40 -6.98
CA MET A 72 -0.38 -3.99 -7.39
C MET A 72 -1.45 -2.95 -7.71
N ILE A 73 -1.45 -1.82 -7.01
CA ILE A 73 -2.48 -0.79 -7.22
C ILE A 73 -2.07 0.28 -8.22
N LYS A 74 -0.80 0.44 -8.50
CA LYS A 74 -0.31 1.42 -9.45
C LYS A 74 -0.82 1.09 -10.85
N GLY A 75 -1.47 2.06 -11.49
CA GLY A 75 -2.09 1.86 -12.79
C GLY A 75 -3.52 1.31 -12.73
N LYS A 76 -4.05 1.09 -11.53
CA LYS A 76 -5.43 0.61 -11.33
C LYS A 76 -6.34 1.77 -10.97
N THR A 77 -7.66 1.56 -11.17
CA THR A 77 -8.64 2.55 -10.72
C THR A 77 -8.77 2.51 -9.21
N LEU A 78 -9.33 3.57 -8.64
CA LEU A 78 -9.60 3.60 -7.19
C LEU A 78 -10.50 2.44 -6.77
N LYS A 79 -11.49 2.11 -7.60
CA LYS A 79 -12.40 0.99 -7.33
C LYS A 79 -11.64 -0.34 -7.29
N GLU A 80 -10.72 -0.55 -8.24
CA GLU A 80 -9.90 -1.75 -8.27
C GLU A 80 -8.94 -1.81 -7.08
N ALA A 81 -8.38 -0.67 -6.69
CA ALA A 81 -7.49 -0.60 -5.53
C ALA A 81 -8.21 -0.99 -4.25
N LEU A 82 -9.48 -0.61 -4.11
CA LEU A 82 -10.29 -0.96 -2.93
C LEU A 82 -10.56 -2.47 -2.82
N LYS A 83 -10.37 -3.21 -3.90
CA LYS A 83 -10.53 -4.67 -3.91
C LYS A 83 -9.26 -5.40 -3.46
N LEU A 84 -8.17 -4.68 -3.24
CA LEU A 84 -6.94 -5.28 -2.76
C LEU A 84 -7.17 -5.94 -1.40
N THR A 85 -6.73 -7.18 -1.26
CA THR A 85 -6.85 -7.92 -0.01
C THR A 85 -5.46 -8.32 0.49
N ASN A 86 -5.38 -8.56 1.79
CA ASN A 86 -4.15 -9.03 2.41
C ASN A 86 -3.70 -10.35 1.81
N LYS A 87 -4.66 -11.22 1.52
CA LYS A 87 -4.40 -12.52 0.90
C LYS A 87 -3.77 -12.34 -0.48
N ALA A 88 -4.28 -11.40 -1.29
CA ALA A 88 -3.75 -11.15 -2.62
C ALA A 88 -2.30 -10.66 -2.55
N VAL A 89 -1.98 -9.79 -1.58
CA VAL A 89 -0.60 -9.32 -1.41
C VAL A 89 0.32 -10.47 -1.04
N ALA A 90 -0.11 -11.31 -0.09
CA ALA A 90 0.69 -12.46 0.32
C ALA A 90 0.91 -13.44 -0.84
N GLU A 91 -0.12 -13.72 -1.62
CA GLU A 91 -0.03 -14.59 -2.78
C GLU A 91 0.93 -14.03 -3.84
N ALA A 92 0.89 -12.71 -4.05
CA ALA A 92 1.78 -12.06 -5.00
C ALA A 92 3.26 -12.16 -4.58
N LEU A 93 3.50 -12.32 -3.29
CA LEU A 93 4.85 -12.52 -2.75
C LEU A 93 5.22 -14.00 -2.62
N ASP A 94 4.43 -14.90 -3.20
CA ASP A 94 4.58 -16.36 -3.10
C ASP A 94 4.43 -16.86 -1.66
N GLY A 95 3.64 -16.15 -0.86
CA GLY A 95 3.31 -16.52 0.50
C GLY A 95 4.19 -15.83 1.54
N LEU A 96 3.69 -15.81 2.76
CA LEU A 96 4.39 -15.27 3.93
C LEU A 96 4.29 -16.30 5.06
N PRO A 97 5.28 -16.37 5.96
CA PRO A 97 5.13 -17.19 7.15
C PRO A 97 3.88 -16.78 7.92
N PRO A 98 3.12 -17.72 8.52
CA PRO A 98 1.87 -17.37 9.22
C PRO A 98 2.01 -16.25 10.24
N VAL A 99 3.15 -16.19 10.95
CA VAL A 99 3.39 -15.15 11.96
C VAL A 99 3.54 -13.76 11.34
N LYS A 100 3.74 -13.68 10.02
CA LYS A 100 3.93 -12.41 9.30
C LYS A 100 2.73 -12.02 8.43
N MET A 101 1.68 -12.84 8.40
CA MET A 101 0.49 -12.53 7.60
C MET A 101 -0.17 -11.22 8.03
N HIS A 102 -0.08 -10.86 9.32
CA HIS A 102 -0.64 -9.59 9.80
C HIS A 102 0.01 -8.35 9.17
N CYS A 103 1.23 -8.49 8.66
CA CYS A 103 1.92 -7.36 8.02
C CYS A 103 1.17 -6.84 6.79
N SER A 104 0.43 -7.71 6.10
CA SER A 104 -0.32 -7.32 4.92
C SER A 104 -1.63 -6.58 5.27
N LEU A 105 -2.12 -6.70 6.52
CA LEU A 105 -3.33 -5.99 6.95
C LEU A 105 -3.18 -4.48 6.83
N LEU A 106 -2.03 -3.94 7.19
CA LEU A 106 -1.80 -2.51 7.10
C LEU A 106 -1.81 -2.02 5.65
N ALA A 107 -1.35 -2.84 4.71
CA ALA A 107 -1.38 -2.46 3.29
C ALA A 107 -2.81 -2.25 2.81
N GLU A 108 -3.72 -3.16 3.13
CA GLU A 108 -5.14 -3.03 2.78
C GLU A 108 -5.76 -1.80 3.42
N GLU A 109 -5.52 -1.60 4.72
CA GLU A 109 -6.03 -0.45 5.46
C GLU A 109 -5.48 0.88 4.93
N ALA A 110 -4.20 0.91 4.56
CA ALA A 110 -3.57 2.12 4.03
C ALA A 110 -4.16 2.51 2.68
N VAL A 111 -4.43 1.54 1.81
CA VAL A 111 -5.09 1.80 0.52
C VAL A 111 -6.46 2.42 0.76
N LYS A 112 -7.26 1.84 1.67
CA LYS A 112 -8.59 2.37 1.99
C LYS A 112 -8.50 3.78 2.55
N ALA A 113 -7.57 4.02 3.47
CA ALA A 113 -7.40 5.33 4.09
C ALA A 113 -7.00 6.39 3.05
N ALA A 114 -6.10 6.05 2.14
CA ALA A 114 -5.66 6.97 1.10
C ALA A 114 -6.78 7.29 0.11
N VAL A 115 -7.57 6.30 -0.28
CA VAL A 115 -8.72 6.49 -1.17
C VAL A 115 -9.78 7.36 -0.49
N GLU A 116 -10.07 7.11 0.79
CA GLU A 116 -11.01 7.93 1.55
C GLU A 116 -10.57 9.39 1.64
N ASP A 117 -9.28 9.62 1.86
CA ASP A 117 -8.73 10.98 1.89
C ASP A 117 -8.91 11.67 0.54
N TYR A 118 -8.65 10.95 -0.54
CA TYR A 118 -8.87 11.47 -1.89
C TYR A 118 -10.34 11.88 -2.08
N MET A 119 -11.27 11.02 -1.66
CA MET A 119 -12.71 11.29 -1.82
C MET A 119 -13.17 12.49 -0.98
N LYS A 120 -12.57 12.71 0.18
CA LYS A 120 -12.87 13.90 0.99
C LYS A 120 -12.43 15.18 0.30
N LYS A 121 -11.30 15.13 -0.42
CA LYS A 121 -10.77 16.28 -1.16
C LYS A 121 -11.49 16.48 -2.50
N HIS A 122 -12.09 15.43 -3.02
CA HIS A 122 -12.78 15.42 -4.32
C HIS A 122 -14.15 14.77 -4.19
N PRO A 123 -15.10 15.42 -3.48
CA PRO A 123 -16.42 14.81 -3.22
C PRO A 123 -17.23 14.54 -4.48
N GLU A 124 -16.90 15.17 -5.60
CA GLU A 124 -17.55 14.92 -6.89
C GLU A 124 -17.03 13.68 -7.62
N ALA A 125 -15.95 13.08 -7.11
CA ALA A 125 -15.37 11.90 -7.73
C ALA A 125 -16.31 10.69 -7.59
N VAL A 126 -16.48 9.93 -8.67
CA VAL A 126 -17.29 8.72 -8.70
C VAL A 126 -16.37 7.51 -8.92
N ILE A 127 -16.48 6.55 -8.03
CA ILE A 127 -15.68 5.32 -8.12
C ILE A 127 -16.56 4.07 -8.18
#